data_dce7eb0693350a4c68a9db154267e980
#
_entry.id   dce7eb0693350a4c68a9db154267e980
#
_cell.length_a   1.000
_cell.length_b   1.000
_cell.length_c   1.000
_cell.angle_alpha   90.00
_cell.angle_beta   90.00
_cell.angle_gamma   90.00
#
_symmetry.space_group_name_H-M   'P 1'
#
loop_
_entity.id
_entity.type
_entity.pdbx_description
1 polymer ?
#
loop_
_entity_poly.entity_id
_entity_poly.type
_entity_poly.pdbx_seq_one_letter_code
_entity_poly.pdbx_strand_id
1 'polypeptide(L)'
;MKALVIFDTTFGNTKTIAEAIAKELGSGAKAVQASSVGASELKGLDLLVVGSPIIGWKPSEKMEAFLNGLAKEQLKGTKAVAFDTRVKIFIHGDAARKISERLEVAGAEIVSKPQMFYVKGREGPLFDGEVEKSVEWAKSIKSLLKTK
;
A
#
# COMPACT_ATOMS: atom_id res chain seq x y z
N MET A 1 -15.67 6.81 5.49
CA MET A 1 -15.04 5.80 4.60
C MET A 1 -14.25 4.83 5.44
N LYS A 2 -14.50 3.55 5.25
CA LYS A 2 -13.75 2.51 5.98
C LYS A 2 -12.56 2.09 5.11
N ALA A 3 -11.35 2.38 5.58
CA ALA A 3 -10.14 2.10 4.83
C ALA A 3 -9.10 1.42 5.70
N LEU A 4 -8.29 0.58 5.09
CA LEU A 4 -7.20 -0.11 5.76
C LEU A 4 -5.94 0.07 4.94
N VAL A 5 -4.85 0.50 5.59
CA VAL A 5 -3.54 0.61 4.95
C VAL A 5 -2.66 -0.48 5.53
N ILE A 6 -2.37 -1.49 4.72
CA ILE A 6 -1.56 -2.63 5.14
C ILE A 6 -0.15 -2.42 4.64
N PHE A 7 0.82 -2.55 5.52
CA PHE A 7 2.22 -2.32 5.14
C PHE A 7 3.15 -3.32 5.82
N ASP A 8 4.33 -3.49 5.25
CA ASP A 8 5.47 -4.05 5.94
C ASP A 8 6.60 -3.03 5.87
N THR A 9 7.51 -3.07 6.82
CA THR A 9 8.62 -2.12 6.88
C THR A 9 9.83 -2.80 7.52
N THR A 10 11.02 -2.44 7.04
CA THR A 10 12.27 -2.92 7.64
C THR A 10 12.92 -1.81 8.46
N PHE A 11 12.94 -0.60 7.93
CA PHE A 11 13.62 0.55 8.54
C PHE A 11 12.69 1.69 8.91
N GLY A 12 11.37 1.51 8.78
CA GLY A 12 10.37 2.50 9.16
C GLY A 12 9.92 3.43 8.05
N ASN A 13 10.53 3.40 6.88
CA ASN A 13 10.16 4.32 5.80
C ASN A 13 8.77 4.02 5.22
N THR A 14 8.49 2.75 4.98
CA THR A 14 7.18 2.34 4.48
C THR A 14 6.09 2.64 5.51
N LYS A 15 6.41 2.43 6.80
CA LYS A 15 5.48 2.74 7.89
C LYS A 15 5.14 4.22 7.91
N THR A 16 6.14 5.09 7.76
CA THR A 16 5.92 6.55 7.75
C THR A 16 4.94 6.94 6.63
N ILE A 17 5.13 6.39 5.44
CA ILE A 17 4.23 6.63 4.31
C ILE A 17 2.84 6.08 4.59
N ALA A 18 2.75 4.85 5.10
CA ALA A 18 1.46 4.23 5.40
C ALA A 18 0.66 5.04 6.42
N GLU A 19 1.33 5.52 7.46
CA GLU A 19 0.67 6.32 8.49
C GLU A 19 0.21 7.67 7.95
N ALA A 20 1.00 8.31 7.09
CA ALA A 20 0.60 9.56 6.46
C ALA A 20 -0.63 9.38 5.57
N ILE A 21 -0.67 8.29 4.82
CA ILE A 21 -1.83 7.98 3.97
C ILE A 21 -3.07 7.73 4.83
N ALA A 22 -2.95 6.93 5.89
CA ALA A 22 -4.08 6.62 6.76
C ALA A 22 -4.62 7.90 7.41
N LYS A 23 -3.75 8.78 7.85
CA LYS A 23 -4.15 10.06 8.47
C LYS A 23 -4.94 10.90 7.47
N GLU A 24 -4.48 11.00 6.24
CA GLU A 24 -5.17 11.78 5.22
C GLU A 24 -6.53 11.16 4.84
N LEU A 25 -6.62 9.83 4.86
CA LEU A 25 -7.88 9.16 4.54
C LEU A 25 -8.96 9.38 5.61
N GLY A 26 -8.57 9.71 6.84
CA GLY A 26 -9.51 10.15 7.85
C GLY A 26 -9.74 9.16 8.99
N SER A 27 -10.74 9.44 9.83
CA SER A 27 -10.95 8.70 11.07
C SER A 27 -11.39 7.24 10.86
N GLY A 28 -11.91 6.91 9.70
CA GLY A 28 -12.29 5.54 9.38
C GLY A 28 -11.14 4.69 8.84
N ALA A 29 -9.93 5.25 8.79
CA ALA A 29 -8.77 4.57 8.22
C ALA A 29 -7.74 4.28 9.31
N LYS A 30 -7.03 3.15 9.15
CA LYS A 30 -5.90 2.83 10.02
C LYS A 30 -4.81 2.14 9.24
N ALA A 31 -3.58 2.22 9.75
CA ALA A 31 -2.41 1.54 9.18
C ALA A 31 -2.08 0.34 10.07
N VAL A 32 -1.88 -0.82 9.45
CA VAL A 32 -1.66 -2.08 10.17
C VAL A 32 -0.55 -2.87 9.45
N GLN A 33 0.32 -3.49 10.21
CA GLN A 33 1.35 -4.34 9.63
C GLN A 33 0.75 -5.59 9.00
N ALA A 34 1.33 -6.01 7.89
CA ALA A 34 0.85 -7.17 7.13
C ALA A 34 0.76 -8.43 7.99
N SER A 35 1.70 -8.61 8.91
CA SER A 35 1.72 -9.79 9.78
C SER A 35 0.65 -9.77 10.86
N SER A 36 -0.05 -8.64 11.02
CA SER A 36 -1.05 -8.47 12.10
C SER A 36 -2.49 -8.40 11.58
N VAL A 37 -2.70 -8.58 10.29
CA VAL A 37 -4.04 -8.44 9.69
C VAL A 37 -4.80 -9.75 9.81
N GLY A 38 -6.01 -9.66 10.36
CA GLY A 38 -6.93 -10.80 10.37
C GLY A 38 -7.88 -10.73 9.19
N ALA A 39 -8.42 -11.88 8.79
CA ALA A 39 -9.33 -11.96 7.64
C ALA A 39 -10.57 -11.08 7.82
N SER A 40 -11.05 -10.94 9.04
CA SER A 40 -12.25 -10.13 9.32
C SER A 40 -12.01 -8.65 9.06
N GLU A 41 -10.77 -8.18 9.16
CA GLU A 41 -10.45 -6.78 8.90
C GLU A 41 -10.55 -6.41 7.43
N LEU A 42 -10.52 -7.39 6.54
CA LEU A 42 -10.62 -7.17 5.10
C LEU A 42 -12.07 -7.07 4.61
N LYS A 43 -13.03 -7.32 5.48
CA LYS A 43 -14.44 -7.30 5.09
C LYS A 43 -15.02 -5.89 5.18
N GLY A 44 -15.83 -5.54 4.19
CA GLY A 44 -16.58 -4.28 4.21
C GLY A 44 -15.73 -3.04 4.03
N LEU A 45 -14.54 -3.17 3.46
CA LEU A 45 -13.68 -2.03 3.21
C LEU A 45 -14.15 -1.25 1.99
N ASP A 46 -14.14 0.08 2.11
CA ASP A 46 -14.33 0.95 0.95
C ASP A 46 -13.04 1.07 0.16
N LEU A 47 -11.90 0.99 0.86
CA LEU A 47 -10.59 1.12 0.23
C LEU A 47 -9.55 0.30 0.98
N LEU A 48 -8.72 -0.41 0.23
CA LEU A 48 -7.56 -1.13 0.73
C LEU A 48 -6.31 -0.55 0.09
N VAL A 49 -5.35 -0.12 0.91
CA VAL A 49 -4.05 0.38 0.44
C VAL A 49 -2.99 -0.59 0.95
N VAL A 50 -2.12 -1.06 0.07
CA VAL A 50 -1.09 -2.04 0.44
C VAL A 50 0.27 -1.55 -0.01
N GLY A 51 1.24 -1.54 0.91
CA GLY A 51 2.57 -1.04 0.61
C GLY A 51 3.69 -1.86 1.23
N SER A 52 4.85 -1.89 0.57
CA SER A 52 6.00 -2.68 0.99
C SER A 52 7.29 -2.03 0.50
N PRO A 53 8.42 -2.23 1.22
CA PRO A 53 9.70 -1.93 0.61
C PRO A 53 9.99 -2.99 -0.47
N ILE A 54 10.95 -2.67 -1.34
CA ILE A 54 11.44 -3.65 -2.32
C ILE A 54 12.59 -4.41 -1.69
N ILE A 55 12.47 -5.73 -1.61
CA ILE A 55 13.51 -6.59 -1.08
C ILE A 55 13.72 -7.73 -2.06
N GLY A 56 14.92 -7.83 -2.62
CA GLY A 56 15.20 -8.86 -3.60
C GLY A 56 14.32 -8.73 -4.83
N TRP A 57 14.11 -7.51 -5.32
CA TRP A 57 13.34 -7.20 -6.54
C TRP A 57 11.84 -7.37 -6.41
N LYS A 58 11.32 -7.62 -5.22
CA LYS A 58 9.91 -7.92 -4.99
C LYS A 58 9.45 -7.40 -3.64
N PRO A 59 8.16 -7.50 -3.32
CA PRO A 59 7.69 -7.15 -1.97
C PRO A 59 8.41 -7.96 -0.90
N SER A 60 8.42 -7.43 0.32
CA SER A 60 9.05 -8.11 1.45
C SER A 60 8.41 -9.48 1.69
N GLU A 61 9.15 -10.33 2.40
CA GLU A 61 8.68 -11.68 2.69
C GLU A 61 7.36 -11.70 3.44
N LYS A 62 7.20 -10.81 4.44
CA LYS A 62 5.95 -10.73 5.19
C LYS A 62 4.80 -10.23 4.33
N MET A 63 5.07 -9.32 3.41
CA MET A 63 4.04 -8.86 2.49
C MET A 63 3.68 -9.98 1.51
N GLU A 64 4.66 -10.74 1.03
CA GLU A 64 4.39 -11.89 0.18
C GLU A 64 3.50 -12.90 0.92
N ALA A 65 3.78 -13.14 2.20
CA ALA A 65 2.97 -14.06 2.99
C ALA A 65 1.52 -13.56 3.11
N PHE A 66 1.34 -12.26 3.31
CA PHE A 66 -0.01 -11.68 3.36
C PHE A 66 -0.73 -11.89 2.02
N LEU A 67 -0.07 -11.59 0.92
CA LEU A 67 -0.67 -11.73 -0.41
C LEU A 67 -0.98 -13.18 -0.74
N ASN A 68 -0.11 -14.10 -0.36
CA ASN A 68 -0.31 -15.54 -0.58
C ASN A 68 -1.51 -16.07 0.22
N GLY A 69 -1.85 -15.42 1.31
CA GLY A 69 -2.98 -15.82 2.13
C GLY A 69 -4.33 -15.35 1.61
N LEU A 70 -4.34 -14.48 0.59
CA LEU A 70 -5.60 -14.00 0.03
C LEU A 70 -6.27 -15.08 -0.81
N ALA A 71 -7.53 -15.35 -0.51
CA ALA A 71 -8.33 -16.28 -1.31
C ALA A 71 -8.81 -15.60 -2.58
N LYS A 72 -9.07 -16.38 -3.61
CA LYS A 72 -9.67 -15.88 -4.83
C LYS A 72 -11.01 -15.23 -4.49
N GLU A 73 -11.27 -14.06 -5.04
CA GLU A 73 -12.50 -13.29 -4.82
C GLU A 73 -12.66 -12.74 -3.41
N GLN A 74 -11.67 -12.93 -2.52
CA GLN A 74 -11.75 -12.40 -1.16
C GLN A 74 -11.95 -10.89 -1.12
N LEU A 75 -11.38 -10.18 -2.10
CA LEU A 75 -11.46 -8.72 -2.17
C LEU A 75 -12.52 -8.23 -3.15
N LYS A 76 -13.41 -9.09 -3.60
CA LYS A 76 -14.47 -8.70 -4.51
C LYS A 76 -15.30 -7.58 -3.89
N GLY A 77 -15.49 -6.51 -4.65
CA GLY A 77 -16.23 -5.34 -4.17
C GLY A 77 -15.38 -4.32 -3.43
N THR A 78 -14.10 -4.61 -3.22
CA THR A 78 -13.18 -3.69 -2.54
C THR A 78 -12.34 -2.95 -3.57
N LYS A 79 -12.24 -1.62 -3.43
CA LYS A 79 -11.32 -0.82 -4.24
C LYS A 79 -9.95 -0.86 -3.59
N ALA A 80 -8.90 -0.92 -4.39
CA ALA A 80 -7.55 -1.08 -3.85
C ALA A 80 -6.51 -0.31 -4.66
N VAL A 81 -5.44 0.06 -3.96
CA VAL A 81 -4.25 0.67 -4.57
C VAL A 81 -3.01 0.11 -3.89
N ALA A 82 -1.88 0.21 -4.55
CA ALA A 82 -0.61 -0.31 -4.03
C ALA A 82 0.50 0.73 -4.12
N PHE A 83 1.46 0.66 -3.20
CA PHE A 83 2.64 1.51 -3.25
C PHE A 83 3.87 0.73 -2.81
N ASP A 84 5.06 1.28 -3.10
CA ASP A 84 6.28 0.77 -2.51
C ASP A 84 7.20 1.92 -2.12
N THR A 85 8.21 1.61 -1.33
CA THR A 85 9.30 2.54 -1.05
C THR A 85 10.56 1.94 -1.69
N ARG A 86 11.27 2.76 -2.47
CA ARG A 86 12.42 2.30 -3.27
C ARG A 86 13.52 3.35 -3.35
N VAL A 87 14.73 2.89 -3.61
CA VAL A 87 15.84 3.79 -3.90
C VAL A 87 15.69 4.34 -5.32
N LYS A 88 16.27 5.53 -5.56
CA LYS A 88 16.25 6.17 -6.89
C LYS A 88 17.41 5.67 -7.74
N ILE A 89 17.36 4.41 -8.14
CA ILE A 89 18.31 3.85 -9.09
C ILE A 89 17.51 3.19 -10.21
N PHE A 90 18.09 3.05 -11.38
CA PHE A 90 17.32 2.50 -12.50
C PHE A 90 17.19 0.98 -12.43
N ILE A 91 18.07 0.30 -11.69
CA ILE A 91 17.97 -1.15 -11.51
C ILE A 91 17.29 -1.42 -10.16
N HIS A 92 16.05 -1.87 -10.22
CA HIS A 92 15.25 -2.18 -9.03
C HIS A 92 14.08 -3.05 -9.46
N GLY A 93 13.52 -3.75 -8.51
CA GLY A 93 12.27 -4.48 -8.73
C GLY A 93 11.09 -3.51 -8.74
N ASP A 94 9.89 -4.06 -8.83
CA ASP A 94 8.67 -3.26 -8.84
C ASP A 94 7.66 -3.91 -7.90
N ALA A 95 7.82 -3.65 -6.60
CA ALA A 95 6.95 -4.25 -5.59
C ALA A 95 5.53 -3.74 -5.72
N ALA A 96 5.35 -2.43 -5.96
CA ALA A 96 4.02 -1.85 -6.05
C ALA A 96 3.20 -2.49 -7.17
N ARG A 97 3.81 -2.70 -8.34
CA ARG A 97 3.09 -3.32 -9.46
C ARG A 97 2.74 -4.77 -9.14
N LYS A 98 3.65 -5.51 -8.54
CA LYS A 98 3.40 -6.90 -8.16
C LYS A 98 2.28 -7.01 -7.13
N ILE A 99 2.26 -6.11 -6.16
CA ILE A 99 1.18 -6.06 -5.18
C ILE A 99 -0.15 -5.77 -5.87
N SER A 100 -0.17 -4.77 -6.75
CA SER A 100 -1.39 -4.39 -7.47
C SER A 100 -1.95 -5.57 -8.25
N GLU A 101 -1.10 -6.32 -8.95
CA GLU A 101 -1.52 -7.49 -9.71
C GLU A 101 -2.12 -8.57 -8.80
N ARG A 102 -1.50 -8.79 -7.63
CA ARG A 102 -1.99 -9.78 -6.68
C ARG A 102 -3.34 -9.39 -6.08
N LEU A 103 -3.53 -8.10 -5.80
CA LEU A 103 -4.83 -7.63 -5.29
C LEU A 103 -5.92 -7.80 -6.34
N GLU A 104 -5.60 -7.53 -7.59
CA GLU A 104 -6.56 -7.70 -8.67
C GLU A 104 -6.94 -9.17 -8.84
N VAL A 105 -5.97 -10.07 -8.75
CA VAL A 105 -6.25 -11.51 -8.83
C VAL A 105 -7.18 -11.94 -7.69
N ALA A 106 -7.08 -11.30 -6.53
CA ALA A 106 -7.96 -11.61 -5.38
C ALA A 106 -9.34 -10.94 -5.50
N GLY A 107 -9.61 -10.24 -6.59
CA GLY A 107 -10.94 -9.68 -6.87
C GLY A 107 -11.07 -8.19 -6.66
N ALA A 108 -10.03 -7.50 -6.21
CA ALA A 108 -10.11 -6.06 -5.96
C ALA A 108 -10.20 -5.27 -7.26
N GLU A 109 -10.86 -4.13 -7.18
CA GLU A 109 -10.87 -3.15 -8.28
C GLU A 109 -9.73 -2.17 -8.04
N ILE A 110 -8.71 -2.18 -8.91
CA ILE A 110 -7.57 -1.29 -8.80
C ILE A 110 -7.99 0.08 -9.36
N VAL A 111 -7.94 1.12 -8.51
CA VAL A 111 -8.48 2.43 -8.87
C VAL A 111 -7.42 3.48 -9.17
N SER A 112 -6.14 3.14 -9.04
CA SER A 112 -5.04 4.04 -9.35
C SER A 112 -3.82 3.23 -9.75
N LYS A 113 -2.93 3.84 -10.53
CA LYS A 113 -1.64 3.21 -10.84
C LYS A 113 -0.85 3.01 -9.56
N PRO A 114 -0.02 1.95 -9.50
CA PRO A 114 0.88 1.79 -8.36
C PRO A 114 1.76 3.01 -8.17
N GLN A 115 1.99 3.40 -6.92
CA GLN A 115 2.76 4.59 -6.59
C GLN A 115 4.06 4.20 -5.92
N MET A 116 5.15 4.91 -6.23
CA MET A 116 6.42 4.69 -5.57
C MET A 116 6.82 5.93 -4.78
N PHE A 117 7.48 5.69 -3.64
CA PHE A 117 8.02 6.75 -2.79
C PHE A 117 9.50 6.47 -2.58
N TYR A 118 10.34 7.49 -2.66
CA TYR A 118 11.78 7.29 -2.77
C TYR A 118 12.51 7.49 -1.47
N VAL A 119 13.49 6.63 -1.22
CA VAL A 119 14.41 6.72 -0.08
C VAL A 119 15.80 7.02 -0.59
N LYS A 120 16.60 7.69 0.25
CA LYS A 120 17.98 8.10 -0.12
C LYS A 120 18.94 6.93 -0.19
N GLY A 121 18.67 5.90 0.60
CA GLY A 121 19.44 4.67 0.60
C GLY A 121 18.59 3.56 1.16
N ARG A 122 19.15 2.35 1.24
CA ARG A 122 18.41 1.18 1.70
C ARG A 122 17.70 1.41 3.04
N GLU A 123 18.39 2.04 3.99
CA GLU A 123 17.83 2.29 5.31
C GLU A 123 17.05 3.59 5.41
N GLY A 124 17.06 4.38 4.35
CA GLY A 124 16.43 5.67 4.34
C GLY A 124 17.44 6.79 4.49
N PRO A 125 17.01 7.98 4.91
CA PRO A 125 15.60 8.33 5.11
C PRO A 125 14.85 8.54 3.79
N LEU A 126 13.56 8.85 3.88
CA LEU A 126 12.79 9.27 2.72
C LEU A 126 13.37 10.58 2.19
N PHE A 127 13.30 10.77 0.88
CA PHE A 127 13.63 12.07 0.30
C PHE A 127 12.66 13.13 0.82
N ASP A 128 13.13 14.38 0.87
CA ASP A 128 12.25 15.50 1.21
C ASP A 128 11.10 15.56 0.21
N GLY A 129 9.90 15.80 0.72
CA GLY A 129 8.71 15.90 -0.12
C GLY A 129 7.99 14.59 -0.35
N GLU A 130 8.55 13.44 0.03
CA GLU A 130 7.90 12.16 -0.23
C GLU A 130 6.68 11.96 0.67
N VAL A 131 6.73 12.39 1.93
CA VAL A 131 5.57 12.31 2.81
C VAL A 131 4.43 13.18 2.27
N GLU A 132 4.74 14.40 1.83
CA GLU A 132 3.75 15.30 1.22
C GLU A 132 3.16 14.68 -0.05
N LYS A 133 4.00 14.02 -0.85
CA LYS A 133 3.54 13.34 -2.06
C LYS A 133 2.54 12.22 -1.70
N SER A 134 2.78 11.51 -0.61
CA SER A 134 1.87 10.45 -0.18
C SER A 134 0.52 11.03 0.26
N VAL A 135 0.53 12.18 0.93
CA VAL A 135 -0.69 12.88 1.33
C VAL A 135 -1.49 13.31 0.09
N GLU A 136 -0.80 13.88 -0.92
CA GLU A 136 -1.46 14.30 -2.15
C GLU A 136 -2.04 13.10 -2.91
N TRP A 137 -1.33 11.99 -2.92
CA TRP A 137 -1.82 10.76 -3.55
C TRP A 137 -3.09 10.28 -2.83
N ALA A 138 -3.07 10.28 -1.49
CA ALA A 138 -4.25 9.87 -0.72
C ALA A 138 -5.45 10.79 -1.01
N LYS A 139 -5.21 12.11 -1.14
CA LYS A 139 -6.27 13.05 -1.51
C LYS A 139 -6.85 12.72 -2.88
N SER A 140 -6.01 12.39 -3.86
CA SER A 140 -6.48 12.06 -5.20
C SER A 140 -7.33 10.79 -5.18
N ILE A 141 -6.94 9.81 -4.37
CA ILE A 141 -7.71 8.58 -4.24
C ILE A 141 -9.08 8.87 -3.60
N LYS A 142 -9.12 9.68 -2.56
CA LYS A 142 -10.40 10.07 -1.94
C LYS A 142 -11.33 10.72 -2.96
N SER A 143 -10.78 11.59 -3.80
CA SER A 143 -11.57 12.24 -4.85
C SER A 143 -12.16 11.24 -5.83
N LEU A 144 -11.37 10.24 -6.24
CA LEU A 144 -11.84 9.20 -7.13
C LEU A 144 -13.02 8.43 -6.52
N LEU A 145 -12.94 8.13 -5.22
CA LEU A 145 -14.00 7.40 -4.55
C LEU A 145 -15.28 8.22 -4.42
N LYS A 146 -15.14 9.53 -4.27
CA LYS A 146 -16.30 10.43 -4.11
C LYS A 146 -17.05 10.69 -5.42
N THR A 147 -16.43 10.47 -6.55
CA THR A 147 -17.05 10.77 -7.86
C THR A 147 -17.94 9.65 -8.35
N LYS A 148 -18.18 8.65 -7.58
CA LYS A 148 -19.03 7.52 -7.96
C LYS A 148 -20.49 7.83 -7.87
#